data_7b66627ae70ef3fca62264b6162da863
#
_entry.id   7b66627ae70ef3fca62264b6162da863
#
_cell.length_a   1.000
_cell.length_b   1.000
_cell.length_c   1.000
_cell.angle_alpha   90.00
_cell.angle_beta   90.00
_cell.angle_gamma   90.00
#
_symmetry.space_group_name_H-M   'P 1'
#
loop_
_entity.id
_entity.type
_entity.pdbx_description
1 polymer ?
#
loop_
_entity_poly.entity_id
_entity_poly.type
_entity_poly.pdbx_seq_one_letter_code
_entity_poly.pdbx_strand_id
1 'polypeptide(L)'
;RYTSNPWLQEMPDPVSKITWDNYITASPTWAEEKGFEEWDILNVTVNGKSVELPMAIIPGQMPGSIGIALGYGRKNGIREAAQVGQNVFGLAAVKNGNIQLNLEGATVEKTGGRDKLAQTQWHYHLNVSGKKRGIVQETTLDEYKLNPKAGNTDRYKIEKLLDTFDSHQDLYRKVI
;
A
#
# COMPACT_ATOMS: atom_id res chain seq x y z
N ARG A 1 17.57 9.18 14.71
CA ARG A 1 17.61 10.29 15.67
C ARG A 1 16.38 10.33 16.59
N TYR A 2 15.20 9.93 16.08
CA TYR A 2 13.93 10.04 16.79
C TYR A 2 13.27 8.69 17.11
N THR A 3 13.90 7.59 16.78
CA THR A 3 13.38 6.22 16.93
C THR A 3 13.11 5.79 18.38
N SER A 4 13.58 6.53 19.36
CA SER A 4 13.30 6.28 20.78
C SER A 4 12.04 7.00 21.29
N ASN A 5 11.38 7.76 20.42
CA ASN A 5 10.17 8.51 20.78
C ASN A 5 8.93 7.77 20.28
N PRO A 6 8.13 7.14 21.17
CA PRO A 6 6.94 6.40 20.75
C PRO A 6 5.88 7.29 20.07
N TRP A 7 5.79 8.57 20.41
CA TRP A 7 4.85 9.48 19.76
C TRP A 7 5.16 9.70 18.27
N LEU A 8 6.45 9.66 17.90
CA LEU A 8 6.84 9.74 16.49
C LEU A 8 6.55 8.44 15.74
N GLN A 9 6.51 7.31 16.43
CA GLN A 9 6.09 6.04 15.84
C GLN A 9 4.57 5.96 15.66
N GLU A 10 3.80 6.63 16.52
CA GLU A 10 2.34 6.78 16.36
C GLU A 10 1.98 7.70 15.20
N MET A 11 2.88 8.62 14.82
CA MET A 11 2.62 9.55 13.72
C MET A 11 2.59 8.79 12.39
N PRO A 12 1.47 8.87 11.64
CA PRO A 12 1.36 8.16 10.39
C PRO A 12 2.35 8.66 9.34
N ASP A 13 2.89 7.75 8.56
CA ASP A 13 3.64 8.12 7.36
C ASP A 13 2.75 8.96 6.43
N PRO A 14 3.23 10.07 5.88
CA PRO A 14 2.41 10.98 5.08
C PRO A 14 1.86 10.37 3.79
N VAL A 15 2.50 9.33 3.25
CA VAL A 15 2.08 8.65 2.02
C VAL A 15 1.24 7.41 2.33
N SER A 16 1.80 6.44 3.03
CA SER A 16 1.15 5.16 3.30
C SER A 16 0.12 5.20 4.42
N LYS A 17 0.20 6.20 5.32
CA LYS A 17 -0.61 6.30 6.55
C LYS A 17 -0.41 5.14 7.54
N ILE A 18 0.67 4.39 7.38
CA ILE A 18 1.07 3.30 8.28
C ILE A 18 1.79 3.89 9.50
N THR A 19 1.57 3.27 10.65
CA THR A 19 2.15 3.65 11.94
C THR A 19 2.93 2.49 12.54
N TRP A 20 3.81 2.76 13.46
CA TRP A 20 4.59 1.84 14.29
C TRP A 20 5.68 1.07 13.54
N ASP A 21 5.33 0.17 12.63
CA ASP A 21 6.26 -0.76 12.01
C ASP A 21 6.88 -0.23 10.72
N ASN A 22 8.06 -0.72 10.35
CA ASN A 22 8.58 -0.54 9.02
C ASN A 22 8.12 -1.69 8.09
N TYR A 23 8.12 -1.40 6.81
CA TYR A 23 7.59 -2.28 5.77
C TYR A 23 8.33 -2.05 4.46
N ILE A 24 8.09 -2.95 3.53
CA ILE A 24 8.59 -2.85 2.15
C ILE A 24 7.55 -2.07 1.34
N THR A 25 7.95 -0.99 0.68
CA THR A 25 7.10 -0.31 -0.31
C THR A 25 7.34 -0.88 -1.69
N ALA A 26 6.28 -1.09 -2.45
CA ALA A 26 6.35 -1.61 -3.81
C ALA A 26 5.30 -0.96 -4.72
N SER A 27 5.56 -0.91 -6.02
CA SER A 27 4.58 -0.43 -6.99
C SER A 27 3.46 -1.45 -7.23
N PRO A 28 2.21 -1.01 -7.54
CA PRO A 28 1.11 -1.93 -7.84
C PRO A 28 1.42 -2.86 -9.02
N THR A 29 1.98 -2.34 -10.10
CA THR A 29 2.30 -3.12 -11.30
C THR A 29 3.34 -4.20 -11.03
N TRP A 30 4.40 -3.87 -10.30
CA TRP A 30 5.43 -4.86 -9.95
C TRP A 30 4.91 -5.92 -8.98
N ALA A 31 4.08 -5.54 -8.01
CA ALA A 31 3.45 -6.48 -7.10
C ALA A 31 2.55 -7.48 -7.86
N GLU A 32 1.74 -6.99 -8.80
CA GLU A 32 0.88 -7.81 -9.64
C GLU A 32 1.68 -8.79 -10.51
N GLU A 33 2.74 -8.32 -11.18
CA GLU A 33 3.65 -9.15 -11.99
C GLU A 33 4.30 -10.29 -11.20
N LYS A 34 4.62 -10.04 -9.93
CA LYS A 34 5.23 -11.03 -9.03
C LYS A 34 4.21 -11.89 -8.26
N GLY A 35 2.92 -11.58 -8.35
CA GLY A 35 1.86 -12.25 -7.60
C GLY A 35 1.90 -11.95 -6.10
N PHE A 36 2.42 -10.78 -5.73
CA PHE A 36 2.42 -10.30 -4.35
C PHE A 36 1.12 -9.56 -4.05
N GLU A 37 0.60 -9.78 -2.85
CA GLU A 37 -0.59 -9.12 -2.36
C GLU A 37 -0.25 -8.19 -1.19
N GLU A 38 -1.13 -7.22 -0.92
CA GLU A 38 -1.01 -6.31 0.21
C GLU A 38 -0.80 -7.09 1.52
N TRP A 39 0.20 -6.70 2.30
CA TRP A 39 0.57 -7.30 3.59
C TRP A 39 1.24 -8.67 3.52
N ASP A 40 1.60 -9.16 2.34
CA ASP A 40 2.46 -10.35 2.25
C ASP A 40 3.80 -10.08 2.92
N ILE A 41 4.29 -11.05 3.69
CA ILE A 41 5.64 -10.99 4.24
C ILE A 41 6.62 -11.43 3.17
N LEU A 42 7.55 -10.53 2.84
CA LEU A 42 8.57 -10.75 1.84
C LEU A 42 9.96 -10.79 2.49
N ASN A 43 10.78 -11.72 2.05
CA ASN A 43 12.19 -11.80 2.40
C ASN A 43 13.00 -11.02 1.36
N VAL A 44 13.65 -9.95 1.81
CA VAL A 44 14.54 -9.13 0.98
C VAL A 44 15.96 -9.47 1.29
N THR A 45 16.71 -9.90 0.27
CA THR A 45 18.13 -10.23 0.39
C THR A 45 18.97 -9.27 -0.45
N VAL A 46 19.93 -8.63 0.20
CA VAL A 46 20.90 -7.71 -0.42
C VAL A 46 22.28 -7.96 0.20
N ASN A 47 23.31 -8.06 -0.62
CA ASN A 47 24.71 -8.26 -0.17
C ASN A 47 24.88 -9.46 0.79
N GLY A 48 24.14 -10.55 0.58
CA GLY A 48 24.18 -11.76 1.40
C GLY A 48 23.50 -11.61 2.78
N LYS A 49 22.79 -10.53 3.03
CA LYS A 49 21.98 -10.32 4.24
C LYS A 49 20.51 -10.26 3.87
N SER A 50 19.68 -10.84 4.71
CA SER A 50 18.22 -10.89 4.48
C SER A 50 17.45 -10.30 5.64
N VAL A 51 16.27 -9.81 5.33
CA VAL A 51 15.28 -9.34 6.31
C VAL A 51 13.86 -9.66 5.81
N GLU A 52 13.02 -10.04 6.73
CA GLU A 52 11.60 -10.30 6.46
C GLU A 52 10.76 -9.13 6.95
N LEU A 53 9.91 -8.60 6.07
CA LEU A 53 9.04 -7.47 6.34
C LEU A 53 7.72 -7.61 5.58
N PRO A 54 6.63 -7.10 6.13
CA PRO A 54 5.38 -6.99 5.38
C PRO A 54 5.51 -5.96 4.27
N MET A 55 4.79 -6.16 3.18
CA MET A 55 4.78 -5.27 2.02
C MET A 55 3.53 -4.40 2.00
N ALA A 56 3.72 -3.12 1.69
CA ALA A 56 2.65 -2.17 1.38
C ALA A 56 2.74 -1.74 -0.09
N ILE A 57 1.61 -1.80 -0.78
CA ILE A 57 1.51 -1.36 -2.17
C ILE A 57 1.30 0.15 -2.22
N ILE A 58 2.27 0.86 -2.79
CA ILE A 58 2.28 2.32 -2.87
C ILE A 58 2.11 2.77 -4.32
N PRO A 59 0.94 3.33 -4.68
CA PRO A 59 0.74 3.90 -6.01
C PRO A 59 1.73 5.04 -6.31
N GLY A 60 2.29 5.04 -7.51
CA GLY A 60 3.26 6.05 -7.95
C GLY A 60 4.72 5.68 -7.73
N GLN A 61 5.01 4.58 -7.05
CA GLN A 61 6.37 4.06 -6.95
C GLN A 61 6.81 3.43 -8.28
N MET A 62 8.08 3.57 -8.63
CA MET A 62 8.64 3.01 -9.86
C MET A 62 8.63 1.47 -9.80
N PRO A 63 8.14 0.78 -10.84
CA PRO A 63 8.23 -0.68 -10.93
C PRO A 63 9.69 -1.16 -10.83
N GLY A 64 9.89 -2.29 -10.13
CA GLY A 64 11.23 -2.86 -9.92
C GLY A 64 12.05 -2.15 -8.85
N SER A 65 11.51 -1.14 -8.17
CA SER A 65 12.12 -0.53 -6.99
C SER A 65 11.33 -0.86 -5.73
N ILE A 66 12.05 -1.07 -4.62
CA ILE A 66 11.47 -1.22 -3.29
C ILE A 66 12.09 -0.20 -2.34
N GLY A 67 11.34 0.22 -1.35
CA GLY A 67 11.82 1.11 -0.29
C GLY A 67 11.59 0.48 1.08
N ILE A 68 12.54 0.69 2.00
CA ILE A 68 12.43 0.23 3.39
C ILE A 68 12.95 1.31 4.31
N ALA A 69 12.14 1.71 5.29
CA ALA A 69 12.52 2.73 6.26
C ALA A 69 13.54 2.19 7.29
N LEU A 70 14.57 2.97 7.54
CA LEU A 70 15.59 2.71 8.55
C LEU A 70 15.14 3.20 9.93
N GLY A 71 15.73 2.61 10.99
CA GLY A 71 15.61 3.13 12.36
C GLY A 71 14.68 2.35 13.26
N TYR A 72 14.06 1.29 12.76
CA TYR A 72 13.20 0.36 13.50
C TYR A 72 13.99 -0.84 14.06
N GLY A 73 13.31 -1.72 14.80
CA GLY A 73 13.87 -2.98 15.30
C GLY A 73 14.86 -2.81 16.46
N ARG A 74 14.79 -1.73 17.22
CA ARG A 74 15.59 -1.54 18.44
C ARG A 74 15.00 -2.36 19.58
N LYS A 75 15.86 -3.13 20.26
CA LYS A 75 15.44 -3.98 21.40
C LYS A 75 15.93 -3.48 22.75
N ASN A 76 16.95 -2.64 22.80
CA ASN A 76 17.57 -2.19 24.04
C ASN A 76 17.53 -0.67 24.20
N GLY A 77 17.36 -0.19 25.43
CA GLY A 77 17.43 1.22 25.78
C GLY A 77 16.21 2.05 25.40
N ILE A 78 15.09 1.40 25.04
CA ILE A 78 13.82 2.05 24.72
C ILE A 78 12.66 1.35 25.43
N ARG A 79 11.51 2.04 25.52
CA ARG A 79 10.29 1.44 26.07
C ARG A 79 9.85 0.25 25.21
N GLU A 80 9.31 -0.78 25.82
CA GLU A 80 8.86 -2.01 25.17
C GLU A 80 7.88 -1.71 24.01
N ALA A 81 6.94 -0.79 24.21
CA ALA A 81 6.00 -0.34 23.18
C ALA A 81 6.65 0.27 21.92
N ALA A 82 7.92 0.67 21.99
CA ALA A 82 8.66 1.21 20.87
C ALA A 82 9.61 0.19 20.20
N GLN A 83 9.62 -1.07 20.71
CA GLN A 83 10.43 -2.16 20.16
C GLN A 83 9.74 -2.86 19.00
N VAL A 84 9.38 -2.10 17.99
CA VAL A 84 8.60 -2.56 16.83
C VAL A 84 9.42 -2.53 15.55
N GLY A 85 8.98 -3.27 14.56
CA GLY A 85 9.62 -3.39 13.25
C GLY A 85 10.94 -4.18 13.27
N GLN A 86 11.64 -4.16 12.16
CA GLN A 86 12.89 -4.87 11.94
C GLN A 86 14.07 -3.92 11.72
N ASN A 87 15.24 -4.32 12.22
CA ASN A 87 16.46 -3.58 12.00
C ASN A 87 17.04 -3.88 10.62
N VAL A 88 16.94 -2.94 9.71
CA VAL A 88 17.40 -3.07 8.32
C VAL A 88 18.75 -2.37 8.04
N PHE A 89 19.40 -1.80 9.06
CA PHE A 89 20.75 -1.23 8.89
C PHE A 89 21.78 -2.26 8.38
N GLY A 90 21.56 -3.53 8.67
CA GLY A 90 22.39 -4.61 8.17
C GLY A 90 22.45 -4.71 6.65
N LEU A 91 21.44 -4.26 5.93
CA LEU A 91 21.39 -4.26 4.46
C LEU A 91 22.21 -3.12 3.87
N ALA A 92 22.37 -2.01 4.58
CA ALA A 92 23.12 -0.85 4.10
C ALA A 92 24.59 -1.21 3.84
N ALA A 93 25.13 -0.72 2.74
CA ALA A 93 26.55 -0.85 2.42
C ALA A 93 27.34 0.39 2.88
N VAL A 94 28.62 0.21 3.14
CA VAL A 94 29.54 1.32 3.41
C VAL A 94 30.55 1.41 2.28
N LYS A 95 30.60 2.57 1.61
CA LYS A 95 31.56 2.85 0.56
C LYS A 95 32.28 4.17 0.83
N ASN A 96 33.60 4.14 0.87
CA ASN A 96 34.41 5.34 1.15
C ASN A 96 34.02 6.07 2.45
N GLY A 97 33.69 5.33 3.51
CA GLY A 97 33.26 5.89 4.79
C GLY A 97 31.83 6.43 4.85
N ASN A 98 31.09 6.37 3.75
CA ASN A 98 29.70 6.82 3.66
C ASN A 98 28.75 5.65 3.58
N ILE A 99 27.59 5.76 4.27
CA ILE A 99 26.52 4.79 4.19
C ILE A 99 25.81 4.96 2.84
N GLN A 100 25.77 3.84 2.08
CA GLN A 100 25.01 3.77 0.83
C GLN A 100 23.62 3.24 1.14
N LEU A 101 22.61 4.04 0.84
CA LEU A 101 21.19 3.72 1.04
C LEU A 101 20.54 3.23 -0.27
N ASN A 102 21.12 3.55 -1.41
CA ASN A 102 20.68 3.06 -2.72
C ASN A 102 21.50 1.81 -3.06
N LEU A 103 20.83 0.68 -3.08
CA LEU A 103 21.43 -0.63 -3.32
C LEU A 103 20.80 -1.27 -4.55
N GLU A 104 21.60 -1.98 -5.31
CA GLU A 104 21.19 -2.72 -6.50
C GLU A 104 21.24 -4.22 -6.24
N GLY A 105 20.54 -5.01 -7.07
CA GLY A 105 20.60 -6.47 -7.02
C GLY A 105 19.88 -7.07 -5.82
N ALA A 106 18.84 -6.41 -5.29
CA ALA A 106 18.00 -6.99 -4.26
C ALA A 106 17.17 -8.15 -4.84
N THR A 107 17.15 -9.29 -4.16
CA THR A 107 16.22 -10.39 -4.41
C THR A 107 15.08 -10.31 -3.42
N VAL A 108 13.85 -10.55 -3.90
CA VAL A 108 12.63 -10.47 -3.09
C VAL A 108 11.83 -11.74 -3.31
N GLU A 109 11.54 -12.44 -2.21
CA GLU A 109 10.82 -13.71 -2.23
C GLU A 109 9.67 -13.68 -1.22
N LYS A 110 8.55 -14.32 -1.56
CA LYS A 110 7.40 -14.46 -0.66
C LYS A 110 7.65 -15.58 0.34
N THR A 111 7.48 -15.29 1.63
CA THR A 111 7.65 -16.29 2.71
C THR A 111 6.39 -17.07 3.04
N GLY A 112 5.22 -16.65 2.50
CA GLY A 112 3.93 -17.31 2.71
C GLY A 112 3.14 -16.82 3.91
N GLY A 113 3.68 -15.90 4.72
CA GLY A 113 2.97 -15.22 5.80
C GLY A 113 2.31 -13.91 5.34
N ARG A 114 1.40 -13.40 6.18
CA ARG A 114 0.81 -12.06 6.05
C ARG A 114 0.78 -11.37 7.40
N ASP A 115 1.13 -10.10 7.42
CA ASP A 115 1.09 -9.27 8.61
C ASP A 115 0.48 -7.90 8.28
N LYS A 116 -0.76 -7.69 8.76
CA LYS A 116 -1.50 -6.46 8.50
C LYS A 116 -1.06 -5.37 9.47
N LEU A 117 -0.41 -4.36 8.95
CA LEU A 117 0.07 -3.23 9.72
C LEU A 117 -1.03 -2.26 10.14
N ALA A 118 -0.78 -1.53 11.22
CA ALA A 118 -1.65 -0.45 11.69
C ALA A 118 -1.60 0.72 10.71
N GLN A 119 -2.76 1.10 10.19
CA GLN A 119 -2.91 2.17 9.21
C GLN A 119 -4.07 3.07 9.57
N THR A 120 -3.85 4.37 9.61
CA THR A 120 -4.88 5.34 10.04
C THR A 120 -5.88 5.68 8.95
N GLN A 121 -5.48 5.56 7.69
CA GLN A 121 -6.33 5.80 6.52
C GLN A 121 -5.99 4.79 5.43
N TRP A 122 -7.03 4.32 4.76
CA TRP A 122 -6.88 3.42 3.63
C TRP A 122 -6.97 4.19 2.33
N HIS A 123 -6.13 3.85 1.37
CA HIS A 123 -6.27 4.34 0.00
C HIS A 123 -7.30 3.46 -0.71
N TYR A 124 -8.57 3.85 -0.64
CA TYR A 124 -9.60 3.17 -1.40
C TYR A 124 -9.69 3.74 -2.81
N HIS A 125 -9.71 2.87 -3.78
CA HIS A 125 -10.31 3.22 -5.05
C HIS A 125 -11.83 3.26 -4.86
N LEU A 126 -12.49 4.24 -5.45
CA LEU A 126 -13.94 4.24 -5.55
C LEU A 126 -14.34 3.02 -6.39
N ASN A 127 -14.79 1.97 -5.72
CA ASN A 127 -15.26 0.76 -6.37
C ASN A 127 -16.78 0.74 -6.37
N VAL A 128 -17.37 0.50 -7.54
CA VAL A 128 -18.78 0.22 -7.68
C VAL A 128 -18.90 -1.21 -8.19
N SER A 129 -19.53 -2.08 -7.38
CA SER A 129 -19.72 -3.50 -7.72
C SER A 129 -18.42 -4.23 -8.13
N GLY A 130 -17.32 -3.99 -7.39
CA GLY A 130 -16.02 -4.64 -7.63
C GLY A 130 -15.21 -4.06 -8.81
N LYS A 131 -15.71 -3.03 -9.49
CA LYS A 131 -14.99 -2.34 -10.55
C LYS A 131 -14.55 -0.95 -10.08
N LYS A 132 -13.33 -0.55 -10.45
CA LYS A 132 -12.84 0.82 -10.19
C LYS A 132 -13.74 1.81 -10.92
N ARG A 133 -14.27 2.80 -10.19
CA ARG A 133 -15.00 3.91 -10.79
C ARG A 133 -14.01 4.89 -11.40
N GLY A 134 -14.14 5.15 -12.70
CA GLY A 134 -13.42 6.23 -13.35
C GLY A 134 -13.89 7.59 -12.82
N ILE A 135 -12.96 8.42 -12.30
CA ILE A 135 -13.26 9.80 -11.90
C ILE A 135 -13.51 10.64 -13.15
N VAL A 136 -12.71 10.41 -14.18
CA VAL A 136 -12.89 11.02 -15.50
C VAL A 136 -13.73 10.06 -16.34
N GLN A 137 -14.85 10.56 -16.83
CA GLN A 137 -15.73 9.84 -17.75
C GLN A 137 -15.39 10.28 -19.17
N GLU A 138 -15.02 9.34 -20.00
CA GLU A 138 -14.65 9.61 -21.40
C GLU A 138 -15.34 8.65 -22.36
N THR A 139 -15.58 9.10 -23.58
CA THR A 139 -16.12 8.30 -24.67
C THR A 139 -15.69 8.90 -26.01
N THR A 140 -15.79 8.13 -27.06
CA THR A 140 -15.53 8.63 -28.41
C THR A 140 -16.77 9.35 -28.96
N LEU A 141 -16.55 10.26 -29.91
CA LEU A 141 -17.66 10.97 -30.57
C LEU A 141 -18.62 10.02 -31.29
N ASP A 142 -18.09 8.95 -31.86
CA ASP A 142 -18.90 7.98 -32.59
C ASP A 142 -19.77 7.14 -31.65
N GLU A 143 -19.25 6.72 -30.50
CA GLU A 143 -20.03 6.07 -29.46
C GLU A 143 -21.10 7.01 -28.90
N TYR A 144 -20.76 8.30 -28.67
CA TYR A 144 -21.71 9.29 -28.19
C TYR A 144 -22.88 9.51 -29.18
N LYS A 145 -22.60 9.54 -30.50
CA LYS A 145 -23.64 9.65 -31.52
C LYS A 145 -24.60 8.45 -31.53
N LEU A 146 -24.08 7.26 -31.26
CA LEU A 146 -24.89 6.03 -31.16
C LEU A 146 -25.65 5.94 -29.84
N ASN A 147 -25.03 6.36 -28.75
CA ASN A 147 -25.60 6.34 -27.42
C ASN A 147 -25.20 7.61 -26.67
N PRO A 148 -26.10 8.60 -26.53
CA PRO A 148 -25.81 9.85 -25.83
C PRO A 148 -25.47 9.68 -24.35
N LYS A 149 -25.63 8.46 -23.80
CA LYS A 149 -25.28 8.08 -22.43
C LYS A 149 -23.90 7.39 -22.34
N ALA A 150 -23.20 7.22 -23.47
CA ALA A 150 -21.86 6.65 -23.49
C ALA A 150 -20.91 7.48 -22.62
N GLY A 151 -19.97 6.81 -21.95
CA GLY A 151 -19.07 7.42 -20.98
C GLY A 151 -19.66 7.58 -19.56
N ASN A 152 -20.98 7.53 -19.38
CA ASN A 152 -21.66 7.72 -18.10
C ASN A 152 -22.30 6.43 -17.54
N THR A 153 -21.76 5.30 -17.92
CA THR A 153 -22.37 3.98 -17.63
C THR A 153 -22.49 3.66 -16.13
N ASP A 154 -21.57 4.16 -15.31
CA ASP A 154 -21.60 3.88 -13.86
C ASP A 154 -22.70 4.65 -13.14
N ARG A 155 -22.99 5.89 -13.58
CA ARG A 155 -24.09 6.68 -13.05
C ARG A 155 -25.43 6.00 -13.28
N TYR A 156 -25.65 5.50 -14.49
CA TYR A 156 -26.89 4.79 -14.83
C TYR A 156 -27.08 3.48 -14.07
N LYS A 157 -25.98 2.78 -13.77
CA LYS A 157 -26.06 1.59 -12.93
C LYS A 157 -26.48 1.92 -11.52
N ILE A 158 -25.98 3.04 -10.97
CA ILE A 158 -26.34 3.51 -9.62
C ILE A 158 -27.81 3.96 -9.61
N GLU A 159 -28.25 4.76 -10.60
CA GLU A 159 -29.63 5.20 -10.75
C GLU A 159 -30.57 3.99 -10.85
N LYS A 160 -30.25 3.01 -11.70
CA LYS A 160 -31.05 1.79 -11.83
C LYS A 160 -31.05 0.94 -10.56
N LEU A 161 -30.00 0.98 -9.76
CA LEU A 161 -29.92 0.32 -8.46
C LEU A 161 -30.82 1.02 -7.44
N LEU A 162 -30.87 2.34 -7.45
CA LEU A 162 -31.75 3.15 -6.60
C LEU A 162 -33.23 2.93 -6.92
N ASP A 163 -33.58 2.79 -8.21
CA ASP A 163 -34.95 2.51 -8.67
C ASP A 163 -35.46 1.11 -8.21
N THR A 164 -34.58 0.22 -7.77
CA THR A 164 -34.95 -1.10 -7.25
C THR A 164 -35.28 -1.13 -5.76
N PHE A 165 -35.16 0.02 -5.05
CA PHE A 165 -35.48 0.10 -3.63
C PHE A 165 -36.89 0.65 -3.43
N ASP A 166 -37.81 -0.16 -2.90
CA ASP A 166 -39.18 0.20 -2.62
C ASP A 166 -39.36 1.15 -1.41
N SER A 167 -38.34 1.32 -0.59
CA SER A 167 -38.42 2.20 0.57
C SER A 167 -37.06 2.74 1.03
N HIS A 168 -37.04 3.88 1.69
CA HIS A 168 -35.86 4.45 2.35
C HIS A 168 -35.20 3.50 3.36
N GLN A 169 -35.96 2.62 3.98
CA GLN A 169 -35.43 1.63 4.93
C GLN A 169 -34.55 0.57 4.27
N ASP A 170 -34.82 0.19 3.03
CA ASP A 170 -34.01 -0.77 2.30
C ASP A 170 -32.67 -0.17 1.85
N LEU A 171 -32.63 1.13 1.57
CA LEU A 171 -31.38 1.86 1.32
C LEU A 171 -30.44 1.83 2.53
N TYR A 172 -30.96 2.10 3.74
CA TYR A 172 -30.16 2.09 4.96
C TYR A 172 -29.65 0.70 5.34
N ARG A 173 -30.38 -0.35 5.07
CA ARG A 173 -29.97 -1.74 5.35
C ARG A 173 -28.86 -2.27 4.44
N LYS A 174 -28.69 -1.70 3.24
CA LYS A 174 -27.69 -2.17 2.26
C LYS A 174 -26.44 -1.29 2.19
N VAL A 175 -26.43 -0.14 2.84
CA VAL A 175 -25.29 0.79 2.88
C VAL A 175 -24.48 0.66 4.18
N ILE A 176 -24.98 -0.07 5.17
CA ILE A 176 -24.28 -0.50 6.38
C ILE A 176 -23.85 -1.95 6.22
#